data_1561de1ce669463ac447b199ec4e02bf
#
_entry.id   1561de1ce669463ac447b199ec4e02bf
#
_cell.length_a   1.000
_cell.length_b   1.000
_cell.length_c   1.000
_cell.angle_alpha   90.00
_cell.angle_beta   90.00
_cell.angle_gamma   90.00
#
_symmetry.space_group_name_H-M   'P 1'
#
loop_
_entity.id
_entity.type
_entity.pdbx_description
1 polymer ?
#
loop_
_entity_poly.entity_id
_entity_poly.type
_entity_poly.pdbx_seq_one_letter_code
_entity_poly.pdbx_strand_id
1 'polypeptide(L)'
;YHDKHNQLYTTLVLNQEKSDEDDLSMQTYSNDPVRYKVDDNSSSHNFNPALRIEYTGSLKHEQYIRFRLSGNYNQNKYDRQYEALQNDKITLAYNTHAKENNYRVIPQLMYRKTVRKSDVLFVLLNYDHTYAHTQYEIDGQLSDDYQTKGEGRLTLGYAFRLKNKLKMTVQWADQLTYIDNKKESSLQHFFSPGLFMTYMINENNSIRFTTALESGDLGLQYRSLTEQRIDKYQIRRGNPEVKVLKFYLTGLTYSLNTPVFNLTYHTSFEVTTDVPYERVSYDESRNLFIHDYAIAKSGFDLVTGPRMKLKVIPGKLTFDLAGYYKKRVIHAWRKLDVNCFYASAKLLFIYKNFMASGQLITPQKNYDDVGVFYRTPLIYNFNVGYNLNNWNFELGTRNPFSTFVKKREYTSDIYSSYSRNYGPKINDHVFYVNVSYRFNWGKKHTFKQIEIE
;
A
#
# COMPACT_ATOMS: atom_id res chain seq x y z
N TYR A 1 -20.75 16.26 17.42
CA TYR A 1 -22.08 16.88 17.41
C TYR A 1 -22.99 16.12 16.43
N HIS A 2 -24.21 15.85 16.79
CA HIS A 2 -25.18 15.11 15.98
C HIS A 2 -26.58 15.63 16.26
N ASP A 3 -27.34 15.95 15.21
CA ASP A 3 -28.80 16.12 15.23
C ASP A 3 -29.46 15.26 14.14
N LYS A 4 -30.77 15.44 13.89
CA LYS A 4 -31.51 14.65 12.90
C LYS A 4 -31.01 14.86 11.45
N HIS A 5 -30.33 15.97 11.17
CA HIS A 5 -29.98 16.40 9.82
C HIS A 5 -28.48 16.63 9.65
N ASN A 6 -27.76 16.88 10.76
CA ASN A 6 -26.35 17.29 10.72
C ASN A 6 -25.50 16.43 11.64
N GLN A 7 -24.32 16.09 11.17
CA GLN A 7 -23.32 15.36 11.94
C GLN A 7 -21.96 16.04 11.77
N LEU A 8 -21.29 16.31 12.87
CA LEU A 8 -19.89 16.73 12.89
C LEU A 8 -19.06 15.69 13.62
N TYR A 9 -18.05 15.21 12.95
CA TYR A 9 -17.12 14.21 13.44
C TYR A 9 -15.71 14.74 13.38
N THR A 10 -14.97 14.60 14.46
CA THR A 10 -13.56 15.00 14.52
C THR A 10 -12.73 13.85 15.08
N THR A 11 -11.62 13.55 14.44
CA THR A 11 -10.66 12.54 14.88
C THR A 11 -9.28 13.17 14.90
N LEU A 12 -8.61 13.05 16.03
CA LEU A 12 -7.19 13.32 16.18
C LEU A 12 -6.47 12.01 16.45
N VAL A 13 -5.45 11.71 15.67
CA VAL A 13 -4.57 10.55 15.88
C VAL A 13 -3.16 11.08 16.12
N LEU A 14 -2.55 10.65 17.20
CA LEU A 14 -1.15 10.91 17.49
C LEU A 14 -0.42 9.57 17.40
N ASN A 15 0.52 9.47 16.47
CA ASN A 15 1.31 8.27 16.27
C ASN A 15 2.79 8.60 16.41
N GLN A 16 3.49 7.80 17.20
CA GLN A 16 4.93 7.90 17.37
C GLN A 16 5.51 6.50 17.36
N GLU A 17 6.53 6.31 16.57
CA GLU A 17 7.19 5.01 16.39
C GLU A 17 8.70 5.20 16.45
N LYS A 18 9.39 4.31 17.13
CA LYS A 18 10.84 4.17 17.09
C LYS A 18 11.16 2.76 16.63
N SER A 19 12.06 2.63 15.67
CA SER A 19 12.58 1.36 15.19
C SER A 19 14.08 1.41 15.16
N ASP A 20 14.72 0.38 15.72
CA ASP A 20 16.17 0.17 15.62
C ASP A 20 16.35 -1.14 14.83
N GLU A 21 17.25 -1.14 13.86
CA GLU A 21 17.54 -2.27 12.99
C GLU A 21 19.06 -2.47 12.93
N ASP A 22 19.50 -3.70 13.25
CA ASP A 22 20.89 -4.12 13.16
C ASP A 22 20.97 -5.20 12.08
N ASP A 23 21.68 -4.95 11.00
CA ASP A 23 21.88 -5.90 9.91
C ASP A 23 23.37 -6.26 9.78
N LEU A 24 23.66 -7.53 9.98
CA LEU A 24 24.99 -8.11 9.76
C LEU A 24 24.92 -8.97 8.50
N SER A 25 25.62 -8.57 7.44
CA SER A 25 25.58 -9.26 6.16
C SER A 25 26.97 -9.54 5.59
N MET A 26 26.99 -10.43 4.59
CA MET A 26 28.19 -10.71 3.80
C MET A 26 27.91 -10.29 2.36
N GLN A 27 28.71 -9.35 1.84
CA GLN A 27 28.52 -8.78 0.51
C GLN A 27 29.70 -9.13 -0.40
N THR A 28 29.40 -9.39 -1.67
CA THR A 28 30.36 -9.61 -2.74
C THR A 28 29.87 -8.87 -3.97
N TYR A 29 30.75 -8.16 -4.65
CA TYR A 29 30.39 -7.36 -5.82
C TYR A 29 30.98 -8.00 -7.09
N SER A 30 30.28 -7.85 -8.20
CA SER A 30 30.74 -8.43 -9.49
C SER A 30 32.02 -7.80 -10.02
N ASN A 31 32.26 -6.53 -9.70
CA ASN A 31 33.45 -5.77 -10.04
C ASN A 31 34.57 -5.88 -9.00
N ASP A 32 34.28 -6.49 -7.85
CA ASP A 32 35.23 -6.70 -6.76
C ASP A 32 34.93 -8.05 -6.10
N PRO A 33 35.69 -9.10 -6.41
CA PRO A 33 35.44 -10.46 -5.92
C PRO A 33 35.71 -10.64 -4.42
N VAL A 34 36.14 -9.57 -3.77
CA VAL A 34 36.39 -9.58 -2.34
C VAL A 34 35.08 -9.71 -1.57
N ARG A 35 35.13 -10.49 -0.52
CA ARG A 35 34.00 -10.68 0.40
C ARG A 35 34.11 -9.70 1.56
N TYR A 36 33.07 -8.89 1.72
CA TYR A 36 32.96 -7.91 2.80
C TYR A 36 31.98 -8.38 3.85
N LYS A 37 32.35 -8.31 5.11
CA LYS A 37 31.44 -8.35 6.24
C LYS A 37 30.91 -6.93 6.42
N VAL A 38 29.61 -6.77 6.39
CA VAL A 38 28.96 -5.47 6.53
C VAL A 38 28.17 -5.45 7.82
N ASP A 39 28.41 -4.42 8.61
CA ASP A 39 27.65 -4.05 9.81
C ASP A 39 26.89 -2.77 9.48
N ASP A 40 25.56 -2.84 9.44
CA ASP A 40 24.65 -1.79 9.00
C ASP A 40 23.58 -1.57 10.06
N ASN A 41 23.82 -0.60 10.91
CA ASN A 41 22.95 -0.30 12.04
C ASN A 41 22.16 0.97 11.76
N SER A 42 20.86 0.92 11.92
CA SER A 42 20.01 2.07 11.72
C SER A 42 18.97 2.27 12.82
N SER A 43 18.65 3.52 13.07
CA SER A 43 17.61 3.94 13.99
C SER A 43 16.68 4.90 13.27
N SER A 44 15.39 4.69 13.39
CA SER A 44 14.40 5.61 12.87
C SER A 44 13.42 6.05 13.96
N HIS A 45 13.06 7.33 13.90
CA HIS A 45 12.07 7.93 14.79
C HIS A 45 11.03 8.65 13.94
N ASN A 46 9.81 8.16 13.97
CA ASN A 46 8.69 8.68 13.21
C ASN A 46 7.64 9.30 14.13
N PHE A 47 7.23 10.54 13.83
CA PHE A 47 6.13 11.24 14.49
C PHE A 47 5.11 11.67 13.47
N ASN A 48 3.88 11.15 13.58
CA ASN A 48 2.84 11.32 12.57
C ASN A 48 1.48 11.67 13.21
N PRO A 49 1.24 12.94 13.58
CA PRO A 49 -0.09 13.42 13.95
C PRO A 49 -0.99 13.56 12.71
N ALA A 50 -2.25 13.17 12.86
CA ALA A 50 -3.27 13.32 11.82
C ALA A 50 -4.57 13.88 12.42
N LEU A 51 -5.18 14.83 11.71
CA LEU A 51 -6.48 15.42 12.04
C LEU A 51 -7.46 15.17 10.90
N ARG A 52 -8.67 14.75 11.24
CA ARG A 52 -9.79 14.68 10.32
C ARG A 52 -11.02 15.37 10.93
N ILE A 53 -11.60 16.27 10.17
CA ILE A 53 -12.87 16.91 10.47
C ILE A 53 -13.82 16.55 9.35
N GLU A 54 -14.99 16.03 9.67
CA GLU A 54 -16.01 15.68 8.69
C GLU A 54 -17.36 16.23 9.13
N TYR A 55 -17.95 17.04 8.29
CA TYR A 55 -19.32 17.51 8.43
C TYR A 55 -20.19 16.84 7.38
N THR A 56 -21.35 16.39 7.79
CA THR A 56 -22.35 15.75 6.97
C THR A 56 -23.70 16.40 7.23
N GLY A 57 -24.37 16.87 6.19
CA GLY A 57 -25.68 17.51 6.27
C GLY A 57 -26.68 16.92 5.28
N SER A 58 -27.88 16.58 5.78
CA SER A 58 -29.03 16.25 4.94
C SER A 58 -29.83 17.50 4.66
N LEU A 59 -29.98 17.85 3.38
CA LEU A 59 -30.75 18.99 2.91
C LEU A 59 -32.13 18.54 2.49
N LYS A 60 -33.00 19.51 2.15
CA LYS A 60 -34.35 19.22 1.61
C LYS A 60 -34.26 18.45 0.29
N HIS A 61 -35.34 17.76 -0.09
CA HIS A 61 -35.44 17.04 -1.37
C HIS A 61 -34.41 15.96 -1.62
N GLU A 62 -34.09 15.16 -0.58
CA GLU A 62 -33.13 14.04 -0.66
C GLU A 62 -31.73 14.45 -1.16
N GLN A 63 -31.33 15.63 -0.75
CA GLN A 63 -29.99 16.12 -1.01
C GLN A 63 -29.09 15.88 0.20
N TYR A 64 -27.81 15.75 -0.06
CA TYR A 64 -26.80 15.45 0.93
C TYR A 64 -25.51 16.21 0.60
N ILE A 65 -24.91 16.79 1.62
CA ILE A 65 -23.61 17.44 1.51
C ILE A 65 -22.66 16.86 2.54
N ARG A 66 -21.43 16.62 2.13
CA ARG A 66 -20.34 16.23 3.02
C ARG A 66 -19.13 17.09 2.75
N PHE A 67 -18.65 17.73 3.78
CA PHE A 67 -17.34 18.38 3.80
C PHE A 67 -16.40 17.55 4.66
N ARG A 68 -15.20 17.28 4.16
CA ARG A 68 -14.14 16.62 4.89
C ARG A 68 -12.85 17.42 4.74
N LEU A 69 -12.20 17.66 5.86
CA LEU A 69 -10.84 18.19 5.91
C LEU A 69 -9.98 17.13 6.59
N SER A 70 -8.97 16.64 5.91
CA SER A 70 -7.97 15.72 6.48
C SER A 70 -6.61 16.38 6.36
N GLY A 71 -5.80 16.26 7.40
CA GLY A 71 -4.43 16.74 7.42
C GLY A 71 -3.55 15.81 8.22
N ASN A 72 -2.34 15.60 7.77
CA ASN A 72 -1.32 14.92 8.53
C ASN A 72 0.02 15.62 8.36
N TYR A 73 0.82 15.51 9.40
CA TYR A 73 2.22 15.85 9.40
C TYR A 73 3.00 14.58 9.67
N ASN A 74 4.08 14.37 8.96
CA ASN A 74 5.00 13.26 9.19
C ASN A 74 6.41 13.81 9.31
N GLN A 75 7.06 13.56 10.43
CA GLN A 75 8.48 13.78 10.61
C GLN A 75 9.15 12.44 10.82
N ASN A 76 10.08 12.12 9.94
CA ASN A 76 10.95 10.95 10.05
C ASN A 76 12.39 11.42 10.25
N LYS A 77 13.03 10.91 11.30
CA LYS A 77 14.48 11.04 11.51
C LYS A 77 15.08 9.67 11.37
N TYR A 78 16.16 9.59 10.64
CA TYR A 78 16.85 8.35 10.35
C TYR A 78 18.35 8.56 10.53
N ASP A 79 18.93 7.71 11.37
CA ASP A 79 20.36 7.66 11.64
C ASP A 79 20.86 6.28 11.22
N ARG A 80 21.99 6.23 10.50
CA ARG A 80 22.57 5.00 10.03
C ARG A 80 24.08 5.03 10.20
N GLN A 81 24.63 3.95 10.73
CA GLN A 81 26.06 3.66 10.79
C GLN A 81 26.34 2.46 9.89
N TYR A 82 27.20 2.64 8.91
CA TYR A 82 27.57 1.60 7.97
C TYR A 82 29.07 1.35 8.03
N GLU A 83 29.47 0.09 8.22
CA GLU A 83 30.85 -0.36 8.20
C GLU A 83 31.01 -1.58 7.30
N ALA A 84 31.97 -1.51 6.37
CA ALA A 84 32.38 -2.64 5.55
C ALA A 84 33.79 -3.09 5.94
N LEU A 85 33.93 -4.37 6.32
CA LEU A 85 35.17 -4.95 6.77
C LEU A 85 35.66 -6.00 5.76
N GLN A 86 36.97 -5.98 5.51
CA GLN A 86 37.68 -7.00 4.77
C GLN A 86 38.77 -7.59 5.69
N ASN A 87 38.74 -8.92 5.94
CA ASN A 87 39.66 -9.58 6.86
C ASN A 87 39.72 -8.85 8.23
N ASP A 88 38.56 -8.51 8.78
CA ASP A 88 38.36 -7.79 10.03
C ASP A 88 38.99 -6.38 10.11
N LYS A 89 39.38 -5.81 8.95
CA LYS A 89 39.81 -4.41 8.85
C LYS A 89 38.71 -3.59 8.18
N ILE A 90 38.37 -2.45 8.79
CA ILE A 90 37.41 -1.50 8.22
C ILE A 90 38.00 -0.94 6.91
N THR A 91 37.29 -1.11 5.81
CA THR A 91 37.65 -0.60 4.48
C THR A 91 36.81 0.59 4.09
N LEU A 92 35.60 0.70 4.66
CA LEU A 92 34.71 1.83 4.51
C LEU A 92 33.86 1.97 5.77
N ALA A 93 33.74 3.17 6.28
CA ALA A 93 32.75 3.52 7.30
C ALA A 93 32.15 4.88 6.96
N TYR A 94 30.86 5.04 7.17
CA TYR A 94 30.18 6.36 7.06
C TYR A 94 28.95 6.41 7.95
N ASN A 95 28.62 7.62 8.37
CA ASN A 95 27.41 7.93 9.09
C ASN A 95 26.45 8.72 8.21
N THR A 96 25.19 8.37 8.28
CA THR A 96 24.11 9.06 7.57
C THR A 96 23.09 9.58 8.57
N HIS A 97 22.72 10.84 8.42
CA HIS A 97 21.61 11.46 9.13
C HIS A 97 20.60 11.95 8.10
N ALA A 98 19.37 11.51 8.20
CA ALA A 98 18.30 12.00 7.35
C ALA A 98 17.14 12.53 8.19
N LYS A 99 16.56 13.62 7.73
CA LYS A 99 15.36 14.22 8.33
C LYS A 99 14.38 14.53 7.22
N GLU A 100 13.21 13.91 7.30
CA GLU A 100 12.10 14.17 6.40
C GLU A 100 10.97 14.85 7.17
N ASN A 101 10.43 15.91 6.59
CA ASN A 101 9.23 16.58 7.08
C ASN A 101 8.23 16.63 5.94
N ASN A 102 7.09 15.99 6.14
CA ASN A 102 6.02 15.95 5.15
C ASN A 102 4.73 16.45 5.78
N TYR A 103 4.00 17.31 5.10
CA TYR A 103 2.62 17.60 5.47
C TYR A 103 1.70 17.46 4.27
N ARG A 104 0.50 17.01 4.55
CA ARG A 104 -0.53 16.80 3.55
C ARG A 104 -1.85 17.34 4.07
N VAL A 105 -2.56 18.09 3.24
CA VAL A 105 -3.87 18.65 3.56
C VAL A 105 -4.83 18.33 2.42
N ILE A 106 -5.99 17.73 2.76
CA ILE A 106 -6.98 17.27 1.79
C ILE A 106 -8.36 17.79 2.17
N PRO A 107 -8.79 18.97 1.69
CA PRO A 107 -10.18 19.35 1.68
C PRO A 107 -10.95 18.58 0.60
N GLN A 108 -12.12 18.11 0.95
CA GLN A 108 -13.02 17.38 0.07
C GLN A 108 -14.46 17.87 0.28
N LEU A 109 -15.15 18.17 -0.81
CA LEU A 109 -16.56 18.53 -0.80
C LEU A 109 -17.33 17.55 -1.68
N MET A 110 -18.34 16.90 -1.14
CA MET A 110 -19.24 16.03 -1.87
C MET A 110 -20.67 16.56 -1.78
N TYR A 111 -21.29 16.69 -2.92
CA TYR A 111 -22.74 16.92 -3.03
C TYR A 111 -23.38 15.71 -3.71
N ARG A 112 -24.50 15.26 -3.18
CA ARG A 112 -25.28 14.15 -3.71
C ARG A 112 -26.75 14.53 -3.73
N LYS A 113 -27.46 14.17 -4.81
CA LYS A 113 -28.91 14.38 -4.96
C LYS A 113 -29.55 13.11 -5.50
N THR A 114 -30.59 12.61 -4.82
CA THR A 114 -31.47 11.59 -5.39
C THR A 114 -32.39 12.25 -6.38
N VAL A 115 -32.31 11.84 -7.65
CA VAL A 115 -33.12 12.44 -8.78
C VAL A 115 -34.39 11.66 -8.95
N ARG A 116 -34.34 10.33 -8.80
CA ARG A 116 -35.46 9.40 -8.81
C ARG A 116 -35.27 8.38 -7.70
N LYS A 117 -36.26 7.51 -7.44
CA LYS A 117 -36.24 6.53 -6.34
C LYS A 117 -34.92 5.75 -6.16
N SER A 118 -34.15 5.58 -7.23
CA SER A 118 -32.91 4.81 -7.21
C SER A 118 -31.74 5.51 -7.90
N ASP A 119 -31.98 6.70 -8.47
CA ASP A 119 -30.99 7.38 -9.29
C ASP A 119 -30.35 8.50 -8.50
N VAL A 120 -29.04 8.56 -8.53
CA VAL A 120 -28.24 9.49 -7.73
C VAL A 120 -27.26 10.23 -8.63
N LEU A 121 -27.34 11.54 -8.61
CA LEU A 121 -26.31 12.43 -9.12
C LEU A 121 -25.35 12.78 -7.98
N PHE A 122 -24.06 12.76 -8.24
CA PHE A 122 -23.07 13.23 -7.27
C PHE A 122 -21.96 14.06 -7.93
N VAL A 123 -21.49 15.00 -7.16
CA VAL A 123 -20.33 15.86 -7.49
C VAL A 123 -19.35 15.76 -6.33
N LEU A 124 -18.10 15.48 -6.65
CA LEU A 124 -17.02 15.41 -5.67
C LEU A 124 -15.91 16.35 -6.12
N LEU A 125 -15.60 17.32 -5.29
CA LEU A 125 -14.42 18.17 -5.42
C LEU A 125 -13.40 17.76 -4.37
N ASN A 126 -12.20 17.45 -4.80
CA ASN A 126 -11.08 17.08 -3.94
C ASN A 126 -9.87 17.93 -4.30
N TYR A 127 -9.15 18.39 -3.30
CA TYR A 127 -7.85 19.02 -3.46
C TYR A 127 -6.86 18.35 -2.49
N ASP A 128 -5.71 17.93 -3.00
CA ASP A 128 -4.66 17.28 -2.22
C ASP A 128 -3.40 18.12 -2.33
N HIS A 129 -3.01 18.74 -1.23
CA HIS A 129 -1.77 19.48 -1.14
C HIS A 129 -0.78 18.72 -0.28
N THR A 130 0.40 18.44 -0.86
CA THR A 130 1.49 17.77 -0.17
C THR A 130 2.77 18.59 -0.31
N TYR A 131 3.46 18.77 0.79
CA TYR A 131 4.82 19.30 0.81
C TYR A 131 5.72 18.27 1.48
N ALA A 132 6.84 17.96 0.85
CA ALA A 132 7.88 17.07 1.35
C ALA A 132 9.21 17.80 1.34
N HIS A 133 9.95 17.72 2.43
CA HIS A 133 11.28 18.30 2.58
C HIS A 133 12.20 17.28 3.23
N THR A 134 13.31 16.99 2.57
CA THR A 134 14.31 16.01 3.03
C THR A 134 15.66 16.68 3.15
N GLN A 135 16.25 16.55 4.31
CA GLN A 135 17.65 16.85 4.58
C GLN A 135 18.40 15.54 4.74
N TYR A 136 19.46 15.36 4.00
CA TYR A 136 20.28 14.15 4.02
C TYR A 136 21.74 14.56 4.19
N GLU A 137 22.37 14.07 5.24
CA GLU A 137 23.77 14.33 5.59
C GLU A 137 24.53 13.01 5.59
N ILE A 138 25.67 13.00 4.92
CA ILE A 138 26.62 11.89 4.95
C ILE A 138 28.02 12.46 5.24
N ASP A 139 28.67 12.00 6.30
CA ASP A 139 30.00 12.43 6.71
C ASP A 139 30.18 13.97 6.75
N GLY A 140 29.14 14.69 7.20
CA GLY A 140 29.13 16.15 7.30
C GLY A 140 28.78 16.89 5.99
N GLN A 141 28.53 16.17 4.87
CA GLN A 141 28.04 16.75 3.64
C GLN A 141 26.51 16.75 3.61
N LEU A 142 25.92 17.95 3.66
CA LEU A 142 24.48 18.14 3.66
C LEU A 142 23.92 18.27 2.24
N SER A 143 22.91 17.46 1.93
CA SER A 143 22.01 17.63 0.79
C SER A 143 20.62 18.01 1.27
N ASP A 144 19.99 18.93 0.57
CA ASP A 144 18.66 19.46 0.88
C ASP A 144 17.77 19.41 -0.35
N ASP A 145 16.57 18.84 -0.21
CA ASP A 145 15.63 18.68 -1.31
C ASP A 145 14.19 18.87 -0.86
N TYR A 146 13.33 19.39 -1.72
CA TYR A 146 11.92 19.58 -1.44
C TYR A 146 11.03 19.29 -2.65
N GLN A 147 9.78 18.97 -2.39
CA GLN A 147 8.74 18.87 -3.40
C GLN A 147 7.43 19.43 -2.85
N THR A 148 6.81 20.29 -3.63
CA THR A 148 5.43 20.72 -3.45
C THR A 148 4.56 20.07 -4.50
N LYS A 149 3.42 19.49 -4.10
CA LYS A 149 2.42 18.94 -5.00
C LYS A 149 1.06 19.51 -4.65
N GLY A 150 0.33 19.97 -5.67
CA GLY A 150 -1.07 20.31 -5.61
C GLY A 150 -1.87 19.50 -6.62
N GLU A 151 -2.90 18.78 -6.19
CA GLU A 151 -3.76 17.99 -7.07
C GLU A 151 -5.22 18.38 -6.83
N GLY A 152 -5.84 19.02 -7.82
CA GLY A 152 -7.26 19.33 -7.86
C GLY A 152 -7.99 18.30 -8.72
N ARG A 153 -9.08 17.69 -8.19
CA ARG A 153 -9.91 16.72 -8.91
C ARG A 153 -11.39 17.04 -8.74
N LEU A 154 -12.08 17.27 -9.85
CA LEU A 154 -13.53 17.35 -9.94
C LEU A 154 -14.07 16.05 -10.50
N THR A 155 -14.93 15.36 -9.75
CA THR A 155 -15.61 14.15 -10.21
C THR A 155 -17.11 14.40 -10.32
N LEU A 156 -17.69 14.06 -11.46
CA LEU A 156 -19.12 14.05 -11.69
C LEU A 156 -19.57 12.63 -11.95
N GLY A 157 -20.66 12.20 -11.32
CA GLY A 157 -21.13 10.84 -11.51
C GLY A 157 -22.64 10.72 -11.41
N TYR A 158 -23.15 9.72 -12.12
CA TYR A 158 -24.56 9.35 -12.12
C TYR A 158 -24.69 7.85 -11.88
N ALA A 159 -25.35 7.50 -10.79
CA ALA A 159 -25.65 6.13 -10.42
C ALA A 159 -27.14 5.86 -10.62
N PHE A 160 -27.49 4.76 -11.26
CA PHE A 160 -28.88 4.39 -11.51
C PHE A 160 -29.08 2.88 -11.45
N ARG A 161 -30.36 2.48 -11.28
CA ARG A 161 -30.73 1.07 -11.20
C ARG A 161 -31.79 0.74 -12.25
N LEU A 162 -31.55 -0.30 -13.04
CA LEU A 162 -32.47 -0.82 -14.03
C LEU A 162 -33.10 -2.12 -13.54
N LYS A 163 -34.45 -2.17 -13.50
CA LYS A 163 -35.27 -3.35 -13.15
C LYS A 163 -34.80 -4.09 -11.88
N ASN A 164 -34.31 -3.38 -10.88
CA ASN A 164 -33.76 -3.89 -9.63
C ASN A 164 -32.62 -4.92 -9.75
N LYS A 165 -32.17 -5.25 -10.95
CA LYS A 165 -31.13 -6.23 -11.21
C LYS A 165 -29.79 -5.64 -11.61
N LEU A 166 -29.79 -4.50 -12.31
CA LEU A 166 -28.58 -3.87 -12.80
C LEU A 166 -28.39 -2.51 -12.13
N LYS A 167 -27.35 -2.39 -11.31
CA LYS A 167 -26.82 -1.12 -10.81
C LYS A 167 -25.72 -0.65 -11.76
N MET A 168 -25.75 0.61 -12.15
CA MET A 168 -24.70 1.22 -12.96
C MET A 168 -24.29 2.55 -12.36
N THR A 169 -23.01 2.84 -12.40
CA THR A 169 -22.45 4.16 -12.11
C THR A 169 -21.55 4.55 -13.25
N VAL A 170 -21.85 5.67 -13.88
CA VAL A 170 -20.97 6.31 -14.85
C VAL A 170 -20.41 7.54 -14.16
N GLN A 171 -19.10 7.69 -14.22
CA GLN A 171 -18.44 8.87 -13.69
C GLN A 171 -17.34 9.34 -14.63
N TRP A 172 -17.01 10.60 -14.52
CA TRP A 172 -15.80 11.15 -15.09
C TRP A 172 -15.19 12.10 -14.09
N ALA A 173 -13.88 12.15 -14.08
CA ALA A 173 -13.16 13.10 -13.29
C ALA A 173 -12.19 13.89 -14.16
N ASP A 174 -12.03 15.13 -13.82
CA ASP A 174 -11.06 16.03 -14.39
C ASP A 174 -10.03 16.38 -13.30
N GLN A 175 -8.75 16.16 -13.59
CA GLN A 175 -7.69 16.28 -12.60
C GLN A 175 -6.58 17.16 -13.14
N LEU A 176 -6.15 18.11 -12.32
CA LEU A 176 -4.98 18.94 -12.53
C LEU A 176 -3.97 18.63 -11.43
N THR A 177 -2.76 18.26 -11.79
CA THR A 177 -1.67 17.98 -10.86
C THR A 177 -0.52 18.94 -11.15
N TYR A 178 -0.21 19.79 -10.19
CA TYR A 178 0.96 20.64 -10.16
C TYR A 178 2.03 19.99 -9.27
N ILE A 179 3.24 19.89 -9.77
CA ILE A 179 4.39 19.38 -9.03
C ILE A 179 5.52 20.39 -9.22
N ASP A 180 6.09 20.83 -8.11
CA ASP A 180 7.25 21.71 -8.07
C ASP A 180 8.31 21.07 -7.18
N ASN A 181 9.51 20.94 -7.71
CA ASN A 181 10.68 20.48 -7.00
C ASN A 181 11.84 21.46 -7.25
N LYS A 182 12.95 21.28 -6.57
CA LYS A 182 14.11 22.19 -6.61
C LYS A 182 14.62 22.53 -8.02
N LYS A 183 14.31 21.73 -9.03
CA LYS A 183 14.82 21.90 -10.41
C LYS A 183 13.76 22.21 -11.43
N GLU A 184 12.58 21.65 -11.28
CA GLU A 184 11.54 21.71 -12.32
C GLU A 184 10.16 21.84 -11.70
N SER A 185 9.30 22.58 -12.39
CA SER A 185 7.86 22.60 -12.12
C SER A 185 7.11 22.02 -13.31
N SER A 186 6.06 21.27 -13.05
CA SER A 186 5.20 20.67 -14.07
C SER A 186 3.74 20.80 -13.73
N LEU A 187 2.92 21.03 -14.74
CA LEU A 187 1.47 20.98 -14.65
C LEU A 187 0.96 19.87 -15.57
N GLN A 188 0.22 18.94 -15.03
CA GLN A 188 -0.31 17.80 -15.77
C GLN A 188 -1.83 17.77 -15.65
N HIS A 189 -2.49 17.59 -16.80
CA HIS A 189 -3.93 17.43 -16.89
C HIS A 189 -4.28 15.98 -17.21
N PHE A 190 -5.30 15.45 -16.54
CA PHE A 190 -5.73 14.09 -16.74
C PHE A 190 -7.25 13.96 -16.67
N PHE A 191 -7.83 13.34 -17.69
CA PHE A 191 -9.25 13.03 -17.76
C PHE A 191 -9.47 11.55 -17.44
N SER A 192 -10.37 11.25 -16.49
CA SER A 192 -10.56 9.94 -15.87
C SER A 192 -12.03 9.47 -15.96
N PRO A 193 -12.43 8.83 -17.08
CA PRO A 193 -13.73 8.19 -17.18
C PRO A 193 -13.77 6.88 -16.40
N GLY A 194 -14.95 6.55 -15.83
CA GLY A 194 -15.16 5.30 -15.12
C GLY A 194 -16.59 4.76 -15.32
N LEU A 195 -16.69 3.44 -15.43
CA LEU A 195 -17.93 2.69 -15.50
C LEU A 195 -17.90 1.53 -14.51
N PHE A 196 -18.88 1.51 -13.62
CA PHE A 196 -19.06 0.48 -12.60
C PHE A 196 -20.44 -0.15 -12.77
N MET A 197 -20.50 -1.46 -12.95
CA MET A 197 -21.74 -2.18 -13.13
C MET A 197 -21.82 -3.34 -12.15
N THR A 198 -22.99 -3.58 -11.58
CA THR A 198 -23.29 -4.78 -10.80
C THR A 198 -24.62 -5.34 -11.28
N TYR A 199 -24.55 -6.56 -11.80
CA TYR A 199 -25.73 -7.29 -12.24
C TYR A 199 -26.05 -8.41 -11.24
N MET A 200 -27.25 -8.35 -10.65
CA MET A 200 -27.79 -9.36 -9.77
C MET A 200 -28.48 -10.45 -10.62
N ILE A 201 -27.86 -11.60 -10.79
CA ILE A 201 -28.45 -12.74 -11.50
C ILE A 201 -29.66 -13.22 -10.71
N ASN A 202 -29.46 -13.41 -9.40
CA ASN A 202 -30.48 -13.70 -8.40
C ASN A 202 -30.02 -13.19 -7.02
N GLU A 203 -30.74 -13.52 -5.95
CA GLU A 203 -30.41 -13.07 -4.57
C GLU A 203 -29.03 -13.52 -4.09
N ASN A 204 -28.53 -14.64 -4.60
CA ASN A 204 -27.27 -15.24 -4.17
C ASN A 204 -26.10 -14.97 -5.15
N ASN A 205 -26.39 -14.56 -6.38
CA ASN A 205 -25.42 -14.46 -7.45
C ASN A 205 -25.35 -13.07 -8.04
N SER A 206 -24.15 -12.54 -8.18
CA SER A 206 -23.92 -11.28 -8.86
C SER A 206 -22.64 -11.29 -9.70
N ILE A 207 -22.65 -10.45 -10.72
CA ILE A 207 -21.47 -10.12 -11.53
C ILE A 207 -21.22 -8.62 -11.38
N ARG A 208 -19.98 -8.26 -11.06
CA ARG A 208 -19.53 -6.87 -11.04
C ARG A 208 -18.51 -6.68 -12.14
N PHE A 209 -18.72 -5.65 -12.94
CA PHE A 209 -17.77 -5.17 -13.93
C PHE A 209 -17.35 -3.75 -13.56
N THR A 210 -16.03 -3.49 -13.66
CA THR A 210 -15.44 -2.18 -13.37
C THR A 210 -14.47 -1.86 -14.48
N THR A 211 -14.54 -0.65 -15.02
CA THR A 211 -13.52 -0.13 -15.92
C THR A 211 -13.30 1.35 -15.64
N ALA A 212 -12.06 1.78 -15.56
CA ALA A 212 -11.69 3.15 -15.28
C ALA A 212 -10.32 3.47 -15.87
N LEU A 213 -10.16 4.73 -16.27
CA LEU A 213 -8.86 5.35 -16.50
C LEU A 213 -8.53 6.15 -15.25
N GLU A 214 -7.37 5.91 -14.66
CA GLU A 214 -6.96 6.53 -13.41
C GLU A 214 -5.54 7.09 -13.53
N SER A 215 -5.17 7.97 -12.61
CA SER A 215 -3.80 8.46 -12.47
C SER A 215 -3.31 8.23 -11.05
N GLY A 216 -2.04 7.97 -10.90
CA GLY A 216 -1.38 7.79 -9.60
C GLY A 216 -0.09 8.59 -9.54
N ASP A 217 0.17 9.21 -8.41
CA ASP A 217 1.41 9.92 -8.19
C ASP A 217 2.45 9.04 -7.47
N LEU A 218 3.70 9.35 -7.76
CA LEU A 218 4.87 8.77 -7.13
C LEU A 218 5.43 9.75 -6.11
N GLY A 219 5.90 9.26 -4.97
CA GLY A 219 6.47 10.09 -3.92
C GLY A 219 7.76 10.81 -4.33
N LEU A 220 8.21 11.72 -3.47
CA LEU A 220 9.44 12.50 -3.65
C LEU A 220 10.67 11.64 -3.97
N GLN A 221 10.76 10.46 -3.37
CA GLN A 221 11.89 9.53 -3.56
C GLN A 221 12.15 9.15 -5.02
N TYR A 222 11.12 9.16 -5.87
CA TYR A 222 11.29 8.86 -7.29
C TYR A 222 11.85 10.04 -8.10
N ARG A 223 11.79 11.26 -7.54
CA ARG A 223 12.17 12.51 -8.23
C ARG A 223 13.33 13.23 -7.57
N SER A 224 13.63 12.95 -6.31
CA SER A 224 14.70 13.60 -5.55
C SER A 224 16.06 13.31 -6.18
N LEU A 225 16.84 14.35 -6.38
CA LEU A 225 18.21 14.26 -6.88
C LEU A 225 19.24 14.09 -5.76
N THR A 226 18.79 14.09 -4.51
CA THR A 226 19.65 13.80 -3.37
C THR A 226 20.24 12.41 -3.51
N GLU A 227 21.56 12.33 -3.59
CA GLU A 227 22.29 11.07 -3.66
C GLU A 227 22.34 10.43 -2.27
N GLN A 228 21.78 9.25 -2.15
CA GLN A 228 21.78 8.45 -0.92
C GLN A 228 22.76 7.30 -1.07
N ARG A 229 23.73 7.18 -0.18
CA ARG A 229 24.67 6.06 -0.17
C ARG A 229 23.97 4.79 0.27
N ILE A 230 24.02 3.75 -0.59
CA ILE A 230 23.49 2.43 -0.26
C ILE A 230 24.59 1.59 0.42
N ASP A 231 25.76 1.50 -0.24
CA ASP A 231 26.91 0.74 0.24
C ASP A 231 28.22 1.30 -0.32
N LYS A 232 29.28 0.48 -0.27
CA LYS A 232 30.62 0.86 -0.74
C LYS A 232 30.64 1.33 -2.20
N TYR A 233 29.87 0.69 -3.06
CA TYR A 233 29.92 0.88 -4.51
C TYR A 233 28.58 1.38 -5.09
N GLN A 234 27.61 1.73 -4.27
CA GLN A 234 26.27 2.06 -4.74
C GLN A 234 25.73 3.33 -4.12
N ILE A 235 25.11 4.14 -4.96
CA ILE A 235 24.27 5.27 -4.56
C ILE A 235 22.91 5.16 -5.21
N ARG A 236 21.90 5.76 -4.59
CA ARG A 236 20.55 5.91 -5.12
C ARG A 236 20.20 7.38 -5.26
N ARG A 237 19.46 7.72 -6.32
CA ARG A 237 18.84 9.02 -6.51
C ARG A 237 17.55 8.86 -7.31
N GLY A 238 16.68 9.86 -7.25
CA GLY A 238 15.49 9.93 -8.09
C GLY A 238 15.80 10.43 -9.50
N ASN A 239 14.72 10.53 -10.29
CA ASN A 239 14.73 11.15 -11.61
C ASN A 239 13.59 12.18 -11.66
N PRO A 240 13.88 13.50 -11.77
CA PRO A 240 12.85 14.54 -11.79
C PRO A 240 11.89 14.45 -12.98
N GLU A 241 12.31 13.81 -14.10
CA GLU A 241 11.47 13.61 -15.27
C GLU A 241 10.33 12.57 -15.07
N VAL A 242 10.32 11.87 -13.93
CA VAL A 242 9.28 10.89 -13.62
C VAL A 242 7.92 11.60 -13.47
N LYS A 243 6.99 11.24 -14.36
CA LYS A 243 5.65 11.81 -14.46
C LYS A 243 4.65 11.06 -13.56
N VAL A 244 3.45 11.61 -13.46
CA VAL A 244 2.30 10.92 -12.89
C VAL A 244 1.97 9.70 -13.73
N LEU A 245 1.79 8.57 -13.07
CA LEU A 245 1.36 7.31 -13.71
C LEU A 245 -0.05 7.45 -14.27
N LYS A 246 -0.27 6.80 -15.43
CA LYS A 246 -1.61 6.64 -16.01
C LYS A 246 -1.87 5.17 -16.16
N PHE A 247 -3.01 4.71 -15.64
CA PHE A 247 -3.37 3.31 -15.73
C PHE A 247 -4.84 3.12 -16.11
N TYR A 248 -5.03 2.21 -17.04
CA TYR A 248 -6.34 1.71 -17.42
C TYR A 248 -6.58 0.40 -16.66
N LEU A 249 -7.62 0.42 -15.84
CA LEU A 249 -8.04 -0.70 -15.02
C LEU A 249 -9.36 -1.26 -15.55
N THR A 250 -9.44 -2.58 -15.73
CA THR A 250 -10.72 -3.28 -15.94
C THR A 250 -10.76 -4.52 -15.07
N GLY A 251 -11.93 -4.81 -14.51
CA GLY A 251 -12.11 -5.93 -13.61
C GLY A 251 -13.49 -6.58 -13.76
N LEU A 252 -13.52 -7.88 -13.59
CA LEU A 252 -14.72 -8.70 -13.53
C LEU A 252 -14.70 -9.51 -12.25
N THR A 253 -15.80 -9.44 -11.50
CA THR A 253 -15.96 -10.23 -10.27
C THR A 253 -17.28 -10.97 -10.32
N TYR A 254 -17.24 -12.29 -10.22
CA TYR A 254 -18.40 -13.11 -9.95
C TYR A 254 -18.48 -13.42 -8.46
N SER A 255 -19.66 -13.30 -7.87
CA SER A 255 -19.91 -13.61 -6.46
C SER A 255 -21.11 -14.53 -6.32
N LEU A 256 -20.92 -15.61 -5.56
CA LEU A 256 -21.96 -16.52 -5.12
C LEU A 256 -21.97 -16.50 -3.59
N ASN A 257 -23.09 -16.16 -2.97
CA ASN A 257 -23.27 -16.09 -1.54
C ASN A 257 -24.44 -16.98 -1.10
N THR A 258 -24.15 -18.09 -0.46
CA THR A 258 -25.14 -18.95 0.15
C THR A 258 -24.94 -19.03 1.66
N PRO A 259 -25.89 -19.55 2.43
CA PRO A 259 -25.73 -19.72 3.87
C PRO A 259 -24.48 -20.52 4.26
N VAL A 260 -24.08 -21.51 3.45
CA VAL A 260 -22.98 -22.44 3.75
C VAL A 260 -21.72 -22.21 2.94
N PHE A 261 -21.82 -21.56 1.76
CA PHE A 261 -20.71 -21.40 0.82
C PHE A 261 -20.73 -20.03 0.17
N ASN A 262 -19.61 -19.33 0.23
CA ASN A 262 -19.39 -18.11 -0.52
C ASN A 262 -18.22 -18.31 -1.48
N LEU A 263 -18.40 -17.93 -2.73
CA LEU A 263 -17.37 -17.92 -3.76
C LEU A 263 -17.29 -16.51 -4.35
N THR A 264 -16.07 -15.99 -4.43
CA THR A 264 -15.78 -14.81 -5.23
C THR A 264 -14.68 -15.19 -6.22
N TYR A 265 -14.93 -15.04 -7.51
CA TYR A 265 -13.91 -15.17 -8.54
C TYR A 265 -13.65 -13.79 -9.12
N HIS A 266 -12.40 -13.35 -9.03
CA HIS A 266 -11.99 -12.03 -9.49
C HIS A 266 -10.97 -12.14 -10.61
N THR A 267 -11.14 -11.31 -11.63
CA THR A 267 -10.14 -11.10 -12.68
C THR A 267 -10.00 -9.59 -12.88
N SER A 268 -8.79 -9.08 -12.79
CA SER A 268 -8.48 -7.69 -13.12
C SER A 268 -7.31 -7.61 -14.08
N PHE A 269 -7.39 -6.63 -14.91
CA PHE A 269 -6.43 -6.32 -15.95
C PHE A 269 -6.10 -4.83 -15.84
N GLU A 270 -4.81 -4.51 -15.78
CA GLU A 270 -4.31 -3.15 -15.69
C GLU A 270 -3.24 -2.93 -16.77
N VAL A 271 -3.38 -1.85 -17.50
CA VAL A 271 -2.33 -1.32 -18.38
C VAL A 271 -1.85 0.00 -17.82
N THR A 272 -0.58 0.09 -17.54
CA THR A 272 0.06 1.31 -17.02
C THR A 272 0.98 1.88 -18.10
N THR A 273 0.93 3.19 -18.31
CA THR A 273 1.89 3.91 -19.15
C THR A 273 2.85 4.72 -18.29
N ASP A 274 4.02 5.03 -18.86
CA ASP A 274 5.06 5.81 -18.17
C ASP A 274 5.52 5.17 -16.85
N VAL A 275 5.66 3.83 -16.83
CA VAL A 275 6.01 3.05 -15.65
C VAL A 275 7.45 3.35 -15.24
N PRO A 276 7.71 3.92 -14.06
CA PRO A 276 9.06 4.06 -13.57
C PRO A 276 9.61 2.69 -13.19
N TYR A 277 10.86 2.48 -13.47
CA TYR A 277 11.60 1.30 -13.04
C TYR A 277 13.01 1.69 -12.62
N GLU A 278 13.56 0.95 -11.67
CA GLU A 278 14.93 1.14 -11.22
C GLU A 278 15.91 0.75 -12.35
N ARG A 279 16.79 1.66 -12.68
CA ARG A 279 17.89 1.48 -13.63
C ARG A 279 19.20 1.61 -12.89
N VAL A 280 20.17 0.76 -13.21
CA VAL A 280 21.53 0.88 -12.69
C VAL A 280 22.44 1.29 -13.82
N SER A 281 23.22 2.34 -13.60
CA SER A 281 24.31 2.81 -14.45
C SER A 281 25.62 2.79 -13.66
N TYR A 282 26.75 2.77 -14.35
CA TYR A 282 28.06 2.80 -13.73
C TYR A 282 28.79 4.08 -14.05
N ASP A 283 29.25 4.77 -13.02
CA ASP A 283 30.07 5.97 -13.10
C ASP A 283 31.54 5.59 -12.90
N GLU A 284 32.30 5.50 -14.00
CA GLU A 284 33.70 5.11 -13.98
C GLU A 284 34.58 6.10 -13.18
N SER A 285 34.25 7.40 -13.22
CA SER A 285 35.02 8.43 -12.54
C SER A 285 35.00 8.32 -11.04
N ARG A 286 33.85 7.87 -10.49
CA ARG A 286 33.62 7.69 -9.04
C ARG A 286 33.73 6.23 -8.61
N ASN A 287 33.83 5.30 -9.56
CA ASN A 287 33.77 3.84 -9.31
C ASN A 287 32.50 3.46 -8.54
N LEU A 288 31.33 3.98 -8.99
CA LEU A 288 30.05 3.80 -8.31
C LEU A 288 28.97 3.31 -9.28
N PHE A 289 28.15 2.40 -8.81
CA PHE A 289 26.85 2.08 -9.42
C PHE A 289 25.80 3.08 -8.94
N ILE A 290 25.10 3.67 -9.89
CA ILE A 290 24.06 4.65 -9.65
C ILE A 290 22.72 3.99 -9.91
N HIS A 291 21.92 3.86 -8.86
CA HIS A 291 20.52 3.44 -8.93
C HIS A 291 19.64 4.67 -9.14
N ASP A 292 19.10 4.83 -10.32
CA ASP A 292 18.13 5.88 -10.66
C ASP A 292 16.85 5.28 -11.25
N TYR A 293 15.90 6.14 -11.62
CA TYR A 293 14.65 5.71 -12.23
C TYR A 293 14.60 6.10 -13.70
N ALA A 294 14.31 5.13 -14.55
CA ALA A 294 13.95 5.35 -15.95
C ALA A 294 12.46 5.09 -16.15
N ILE A 295 11.93 5.47 -17.31
CA ILE A 295 10.51 5.36 -17.65
C ILE A 295 10.32 4.30 -18.74
N ALA A 296 9.56 3.25 -18.44
CA ALA A 296 9.12 2.27 -19.41
C ALA A 296 7.86 2.74 -20.14
N LYS A 297 7.72 2.41 -21.42
CA LYS A 297 6.56 2.81 -22.24
C LYS A 297 5.24 2.27 -21.69
N SER A 298 5.25 1.03 -21.24
CA SER A 298 4.04 0.38 -20.75
C SER A 298 4.34 -0.77 -19.79
N GLY A 299 3.41 -1.00 -18.89
CA GLY A 299 3.29 -2.16 -18.04
C GLY A 299 1.92 -2.81 -18.21
N PHE A 300 1.84 -4.08 -17.94
CA PHE A 300 0.63 -4.87 -17.97
C PHE A 300 0.57 -5.80 -16.75
N ASP A 301 -0.51 -5.73 -16.00
CA ASP A 301 -0.79 -6.62 -14.87
C ASP A 301 -2.10 -7.37 -15.10
N LEU A 302 -2.09 -8.67 -14.93
CA LEU A 302 -3.26 -9.53 -14.83
C LEU A 302 -3.27 -10.19 -13.45
N VAL A 303 -4.36 -10.06 -12.72
CA VAL A 303 -4.59 -10.78 -11.48
C VAL A 303 -5.90 -11.54 -11.60
N THR A 304 -5.87 -12.85 -11.36
CA THR A 304 -7.08 -13.67 -11.43
C THR A 304 -7.06 -14.78 -10.40
N GLY A 305 -8.22 -15.10 -9.84
CA GLY A 305 -8.34 -16.25 -8.94
C GLY A 305 -9.58 -16.24 -8.06
N PRO A 306 -9.86 -17.42 -7.46
CA PRO A 306 -10.97 -17.60 -6.53
C PRO A 306 -10.61 -17.25 -5.10
N ARG A 307 -11.63 -16.79 -4.37
CA ARG A 307 -11.70 -16.83 -2.92
C ARG A 307 -12.96 -17.57 -2.51
N MET A 308 -12.82 -18.58 -1.68
CA MET A 308 -13.90 -19.43 -1.21
C MET A 308 -13.98 -19.41 0.29
N LYS A 309 -15.19 -19.32 0.82
CA LYS A 309 -15.47 -19.45 2.24
C LYS A 309 -16.52 -20.54 2.44
N LEU A 310 -16.10 -21.62 3.08
CA LEU A 310 -16.97 -22.76 3.42
C LEU A 310 -17.30 -22.70 4.91
N LYS A 311 -18.57 -22.55 5.23
CA LYS A 311 -19.10 -22.60 6.62
C LYS A 311 -19.53 -24.04 6.92
N VAL A 312 -18.55 -24.90 7.27
CA VAL A 312 -18.76 -26.33 7.51
C VAL A 312 -19.80 -26.56 8.60
N ILE A 313 -19.70 -25.79 9.66
CA ILE A 313 -20.70 -25.70 10.71
C ILE A 313 -21.03 -24.22 10.87
N PRO A 314 -22.21 -23.77 10.40
CA PRO A 314 -22.60 -22.37 10.46
C PRO A 314 -22.40 -21.76 11.86
N GLY A 315 -21.70 -20.64 11.93
CA GLY A 315 -21.38 -19.96 13.19
C GLY A 315 -20.29 -20.62 14.06
N LYS A 316 -19.78 -21.81 13.67
CA LYS A 316 -18.78 -22.53 14.47
C LYS A 316 -17.49 -22.86 13.71
N LEU A 317 -17.58 -23.42 12.52
CA LEU A 317 -16.40 -23.87 11.77
C LEU A 317 -16.43 -23.33 10.34
N THR A 318 -15.39 -22.57 10.00
CA THR A 318 -15.25 -21.92 8.70
C THR A 318 -13.86 -22.17 8.10
N PHE A 319 -13.82 -22.53 6.81
CA PHE A 319 -12.63 -22.52 5.97
C PHE A 319 -12.69 -21.32 5.03
N ASP A 320 -11.62 -20.56 4.95
CA ASP A 320 -11.43 -19.48 3.98
C ASP A 320 -10.20 -19.85 3.13
N LEU A 321 -10.40 -20.05 1.82
CA LEU A 321 -9.40 -20.45 0.87
C LEU A 321 -9.29 -19.36 -0.20
N ALA A 322 -8.08 -18.95 -0.53
CA ALA A 322 -7.83 -18.01 -1.61
C ALA A 322 -6.66 -18.50 -2.48
N GLY A 323 -6.79 -18.32 -3.78
CA GLY A 323 -5.72 -18.59 -4.73
C GLY A 323 -5.73 -17.52 -5.81
N TYR A 324 -4.55 -16.99 -6.15
CA TYR A 324 -4.40 -15.96 -7.18
C TYR A 324 -3.25 -16.32 -8.09
N TYR A 325 -3.47 -16.12 -9.37
CA TYR A 325 -2.45 -16.04 -10.38
C TYR A 325 -2.25 -14.56 -10.74
N LYS A 326 -1.00 -14.12 -10.74
CA LYS A 326 -0.62 -12.78 -11.19
C LYS A 326 0.41 -12.91 -12.30
N LYS A 327 0.16 -12.23 -13.41
CA LYS A 327 1.11 -12.03 -14.49
C LYS A 327 1.40 -10.54 -14.62
N ARG A 328 2.70 -10.18 -14.67
CA ARG A 328 3.15 -8.81 -14.97
C ARG A 328 4.11 -8.82 -16.15
N VAL A 329 3.90 -7.90 -17.04
CA VAL A 329 4.80 -7.62 -18.16
C VAL A 329 5.14 -6.14 -18.14
N ILE A 330 6.42 -5.79 -18.14
CA ILE A 330 6.88 -4.39 -18.27
C ILE A 330 7.85 -4.33 -19.45
N HIS A 331 7.62 -3.36 -20.34
CA HIS A 331 8.47 -3.12 -21.50
C HIS A 331 9.45 -1.97 -21.19
N ALA A 332 10.53 -2.32 -20.51
CA ALA A 332 11.63 -1.44 -20.14
C ALA A 332 12.83 -1.67 -21.07
N TRP A 333 14.06 -1.43 -20.59
CA TRP A 333 15.31 -1.74 -21.28
C TRP A 333 15.42 -3.23 -21.63
N ARG A 334 14.81 -4.08 -20.85
CA ARG A 334 14.46 -5.47 -21.21
C ARG A 334 12.99 -5.71 -20.91
N LYS A 335 12.43 -6.77 -21.51
CA LYS A 335 11.10 -7.22 -21.16
C LYS A 335 11.12 -7.98 -19.84
N LEU A 336 10.39 -7.48 -18.85
CA LEU A 336 10.03 -8.25 -17.66
C LEU A 336 8.76 -9.05 -17.97
N ASP A 337 8.79 -10.36 -17.81
CA ASP A 337 7.62 -11.23 -17.91
C ASP A 337 7.63 -12.21 -16.72
N VAL A 338 6.78 -11.95 -15.75
CA VAL A 338 6.77 -12.69 -14.49
C VAL A 338 5.39 -13.24 -14.18
N ASN A 339 5.38 -14.50 -13.80
CA ASN A 339 4.20 -15.22 -13.33
C ASN A 339 4.37 -15.53 -11.85
N CYS A 340 3.38 -15.18 -11.05
CA CYS A 340 3.35 -15.43 -9.61
C CYS A 340 2.08 -16.18 -9.23
N PHE A 341 2.22 -17.15 -8.34
CA PHE A 341 1.09 -17.86 -7.73
C PHE A 341 1.08 -17.61 -6.23
N TYR A 342 -0.09 -17.43 -5.71
CA TYR A 342 -0.35 -17.26 -4.30
C TYR A 342 -1.53 -18.13 -3.90
N ALA A 343 -1.40 -18.85 -2.79
CA ALA A 343 -2.52 -19.51 -2.15
C ALA A 343 -2.47 -19.31 -0.64
N SER A 344 -3.64 -19.18 -0.04
CA SER A 344 -3.79 -19.14 1.41
C SER A 344 -4.98 -19.98 1.86
N ALA A 345 -4.85 -20.59 3.03
CA ALA A 345 -5.91 -21.31 3.71
C ALA A 345 -6.01 -20.79 5.15
N LYS A 346 -7.21 -20.52 5.60
CA LYS A 346 -7.51 -20.14 6.98
C LYS A 346 -8.64 -21.01 7.50
N LEU A 347 -8.42 -21.60 8.67
CA LEU A 347 -9.41 -22.29 9.48
C LEU A 347 -9.81 -21.39 10.64
N LEU A 348 -11.09 -21.25 10.90
CA LEU A 348 -11.64 -20.58 12.08
C LEU A 348 -12.67 -21.48 12.75
N PHE A 349 -12.44 -21.77 14.02
CA PHE A 349 -13.36 -22.50 14.88
C PHE A 349 -13.81 -21.60 16.02
N ILE A 350 -15.11 -21.53 16.25
CA ILE A 350 -15.74 -20.76 17.35
C ILE A 350 -16.73 -21.68 18.07
N TYR A 351 -16.57 -21.80 19.36
CA TYR A 351 -17.51 -22.52 20.19
C TYR A 351 -17.74 -21.80 21.54
N LYS A 352 -18.94 -21.27 21.72
CA LYS A 352 -19.26 -20.40 22.87
C LYS A 352 -18.26 -19.25 22.97
N ASN A 353 -17.51 -19.19 24.02
CA ASN A 353 -16.51 -18.18 24.32
C ASN A 353 -15.10 -18.52 23.77
N PHE A 354 -14.93 -19.73 23.25
CA PHE A 354 -13.67 -20.22 22.74
C PHE A 354 -13.54 -19.96 21.24
N MET A 355 -12.36 -19.54 20.80
CA MET A 355 -11.98 -19.37 19.41
C MET A 355 -10.64 -20.03 19.15
N ALA A 356 -10.49 -20.72 18.02
CA ALA A 356 -9.21 -21.18 17.51
C ALA A 356 -9.10 -20.85 16.04
N SER A 357 -7.94 -20.41 15.59
CA SER A 357 -7.69 -20.22 14.18
C SER A 357 -6.29 -20.68 13.76
N GLY A 358 -6.21 -21.15 12.51
CA GLY A 358 -4.96 -21.47 11.84
C GLY A 358 -4.94 -20.82 10.47
N GLN A 359 -3.79 -20.33 10.05
CA GLN A 359 -3.57 -19.76 8.72
C GLN A 359 -2.31 -20.30 8.11
N LEU A 360 -2.37 -20.61 6.83
CA LEU A 360 -1.25 -21.03 5.99
C LEU A 360 -1.21 -20.14 4.75
N ILE A 361 -0.04 -19.62 4.40
CA ILE A 361 0.21 -18.83 3.19
C ILE A 361 1.39 -19.47 2.46
N THR A 362 1.19 -19.85 1.20
CA THR A 362 2.24 -20.47 0.39
C THR A 362 3.42 -19.55 0.15
N PRO A 363 4.62 -20.09 -0.10
CA PRO A 363 5.75 -19.32 -0.57
C PRO A 363 5.38 -18.51 -1.81
N GLN A 364 5.80 -17.25 -1.86
CA GLN A 364 5.50 -16.36 -2.98
C GLN A 364 6.80 -15.91 -3.65
N LYS A 365 6.79 -15.91 -4.98
CA LYS A 365 7.76 -15.19 -5.78
C LYS A 365 7.06 -13.94 -6.32
N ASN A 366 7.55 -12.79 -5.92
CA ASN A 366 7.07 -11.50 -6.38
C ASN A 366 8.24 -10.70 -6.97
N TYR A 367 7.93 -9.56 -7.50
CA TYR A 367 8.91 -8.57 -7.92
C TYR A 367 8.39 -7.19 -7.53
N ASP A 368 9.32 -6.31 -7.18
CA ASP A 368 9.02 -4.92 -6.83
C ASP A 368 9.13 -4.05 -8.08
N ASP A 369 10.14 -4.32 -8.92
CA ASP A 369 10.50 -3.53 -10.07
C ASP A 369 11.15 -4.39 -11.16
N VAL A 370 11.47 -3.79 -12.31
CA VAL A 370 12.19 -4.46 -13.38
C VAL A 370 13.56 -4.93 -12.89
N GLY A 371 13.75 -6.23 -12.95
CA GLY A 371 14.96 -6.87 -12.45
C GLY A 371 14.99 -7.16 -10.95
N VAL A 372 14.03 -6.68 -10.17
CA VAL A 372 13.99 -6.90 -8.72
C VAL A 372 12.98 -7.99 -8.36
N PHE A 373 13.46 -9.13 -7.92
CA PHE A 373 12.65 -10.25 -7.47
C PHE A 373 12.80 -10.47 -5.98
N TYR A 374 11.72 -10.85 -5.33
CA TYR A 374 11.79 -11.34 -3.97
C TYR A 374 10.93 -12.58 -3.75
N ARG A 375 11.35 -13.39 -2.80
CA ARG A 375 10.63 -14.60 -2.39
C ARG A 375 10.35 -14.54 -0.90
N THR A 376 9.09 -14.73 -0.54
CA THR A 376 8.70 -14.92 0.85
C THR A 376 8.59 -16.41 1.15
N PRO A 377 8.93 -16.86 2.36
CA PRO A 377 8.78 -18.26 2.74
C PRO A 377 7.32 -18.65 2.96
N LEU A 378 7.09 -19.90 3.28
CA LEU A 378 5.83 -20.37 3.86
C LEU A 378 5.57 -19.63 5.17
N ILE A 379 4.36 -19.09 5.33
CA ILE A 379 3.93 -18.42 6.55
C ILE A 379 2.78 -19.23 7.14
N TYR A 380 2.87 -19.53 8.44
CA TYR A 380 1.80 -20.21 9.16
C TYR A 380 1.67 -19.68 10.58
N ASN A 381 0.43 -19.49 10.99
CA ASN A 381 0.09 -18.89 12.27
C ASN A 381 -1.02 -19.72 12.91
N PHE A 382 -0.98 -19.84 14.24
CA PHE A 382 -2.02 -20.48 15.03
C PHE A 382 -2.34 -19.59 16.22
N ASN A 383 -3.61 -19.48 16.54
CA ASN A 383 -4.03 -18.84 17.78
C ASN A 383 -5.26 -19.50 18.39
N VAL A 384 -5.35 -19.38 19.69
CA VAL A 384 -6.50 -19.75 20.49
C VAL A 384 -6.90 -18.57 21.36
N GLY A 385 -8.19 -18.32 21.48
CA GLY A 385 -8.72 -17.21 22.24
C GLY A 385 -9.90 -17.63 23.12
N TYR A 386 -10.07 -16.90 24.21
CA TYR A 386 -11.20 -17.09 25.11
C TYR A 386 -11.77 -15.72 25.53
N ASN A 387 -13.07 -15.55 25.34
CA ASN A 387 -13.81 -14.35 25.72
C ASN A 387 -14.52 -14.56 27.05
N LEU A 388 -14.20 -13.76 28.05
CA LEU A 388 -14.88 -13.80 29.37
C LEU A 388 -15.48 -12.42 29.66
N ASN A 389 -16.76 -12.25 29.45
CA ASN A 389 -17.45 -10.96 29.57
C ASN A 389 -16.78 -9.86 28.72
N ASN A 390 -16.14 -8.89 29.38
CA ASN A 390 -15.42 -7.79 28.72
C ASN A 390 -13.93 -8.08 28.48
N TRP A 391 -13.44 -9.23 28.93
CA TRP A 391 -12.07 -9.68 28.74
C TRP A 391 -11.94 -10.54 27.49
N ASN A 392 -10.87 -10.35 26.75
CA ASN A 392 -10.43 -11.24 25.69
C ASN A 392 -9.00 -11.70 25.99
N PHE A 393 -8.78 -12.98 26.01
CA PHE A 393 -7.48 -13.61 26.17
C PHE A 393 -7.13 -14.33 24.87
N GLU A 394 -5.95 -14.12 24.35
CA GLU A 394 -5.44 -14.79 23.15
C GLU A 394 -4.02 -15.27 23.37
N LEU A 395 -3.79 -16.53 23.03
CA LEU A 395 -2.47 -17.14 22.93
C LEU A 395 -2.24 -17.50 21.47
N GLY A 396 -1.13 -17.10 20.91
CA GLY A 396 -0.84 -17.36 19.53
C GLY A 396 0.63 -17.55 19.22
N THR A 397 0.87 -18.05 18.02
CA THR A 397 2.23 -18.24 17.50
C THR A 397 2.30 -17.90 16.01
N ARG A 398 3.45 -17.38 15.58
CA ARG A 398 3.78 -17.12 14.19
C ARG A 398 5.03 -17.85 13.82
N ASN A 399 5.00 -18.61 12.72
CA ASN A 399 6.12 -19.38 12.20
C ASN A 399 6.91 -20.14 13.29
N PRO A 400 6.24 -20.93 14.18
CA PRO A 400 6.89 -21.49 15.36
C PRO A 400 8.04 -22.44 15.06
N PHE A 401 8.13 -22.97 13.83
CA PHE A 401 9.12 -23.99 13.45
C PHE A 401 10.01 -23.57 12.27
N SER A 402 9.92 -22.32 11.81
CA SER A 402 10.71 -21.86 10.67
C SER A 402 11.13 -20.39 10.80
N THR A 403 12.35 -20.12 10.36
CA THR A 403 12.87 -18.75 10.27
C THR A 403 12.29 -18.06 9.05
N PHE A 404 11.75 -16.87 9.26
CA PHE A 404 11.24 -16.03 8.17
C PHE A 404 12.43 -15.37 7.46
N VAL A 405 12.71 -15.82 6.24
CA VAL A 405 13.76 -15.25 5.39
C VAL A 405 13.17 -14.75 4.10
N LYS A 406 13.16 -13.43 3.91
CA LYS A 406 12.84 -12.81 2.63
C LYS A 406 14.10 -12.77 1.77
N LYS A 407 14.07 -13.39 0.60
CA LYS A 407 15.17 -13.36 -0.36
C LYS A 407 14.86 -12.31 -1.41
N ARG A 408 15.80 -11.41 -1.66
CA ARG A 408 15.72 -10.39 -2.70
C ARG A 408 16.85 -10.62 -3.70
N GLU A 409 16.51 -10.66 -4.97
CA GLU A 409 17.45 -10.76 -6.08
C GLU A 409 17.24 -9.55 -6.98
N TYR A 410 18.29 -8.85 -7.30
CA TYR A 410 18.29 -7.80 -8.30
C TYR A 410 19.25 -8.19 -9.44
N THR A 411 18.84 -7.97 -10.68
CA THR A 411 19.68 -8.24 -11.85
C THR A 411 19.45 -7.17 -12.92
N SER A 412 20.50 -6.49 -13.29
CA SER A 412 20.58 -5.61 -14.48
C SER A 412 21.63 -6.14 -15.46
N ASP A 413 21.91 -5.41 -16.52
CA ASP A 413 22.94 -5.78 -17.50
C ASP A 413 24.34 -5.76 -16.92
N ILE A 414 24.57 -4.84 -15.99
CA ILE A 414 25.90 -4.52 -15.46
C ILE A 414 26.05 -4.84 -13.99
N TYR A 415 24.94 -5.19 -13.31
CA TYR A 415 24.94 -5.38 -11.88
C TYR A 415 23.95 -6.46 -11.45
N SER A 416 24.36 -7.30 -10.52
CA SER A 416 23.43 -8.24 -9.85
C SER A 416 23.71 -8.29 -8.36
N SER A 417 22.66 -8.34 -7.57
CA SER A 417 22.77 -8.53 -6.11
C SER A 417 21.79 -9.58 -5.61
N TYR A 418 22.17 -10.21 -4.53
CA TYR A 418 21.36 -11.17 -3.82
C TYR A 418 21.44 -10.88 -2.32
N SER A 419 20.30 -10.70 -1.68
CA SER A 419 20.23 -10.51 -0.24
C SER A 419 19.25 -11.49 0.40
N ARG A 420 19.56 -11.86 1.64
CA ARG A 420 18.68 -12.59 2.54
C ARG A 420 18.37 -11.70 3.71
N ASN A 421 17.18 -11.18 3.75
CA ASN A 421 16.74 -10.40 4.89
C ASN A 421 15.99 -11.33 5.83
N TYR A 422 16.57 -11.53 6.98
CA TYR A 422 15.89 -12.16 8.09
C TYR A 422 14.84 -11.15 8.54
N GLY A 423 13.57 -11.57 8.54
CA GLY A 423 12.49 -10.68 8.95
C GLY A 423 12.66 -10.23 10.40
N PRO A 424 11.98 -9.16 10.80
CA PRO A 424 12.00 -8.75 12.19
C PRO A 424 11.66 -9.96 13.08
N LYS A 425 12.35 -10.10 14.20
CA LYS A 425 12.19 -11.22 15.16
C LYS A 425 10.71 -11.46 15.52
N ILE A 426 9.88 -10.44 15.38
CA ILE A 426 8.44 -10.52 15.56
C ILE A 426 7.73 -11.46 14.57
N ASN A 427 8.38 -11.89 13.50
CA ASN A 427 7.83 -12.82 12.51
C ASN A 427 8.41 -14.22 12.61
N ASP A 428 9.41 -14.45 13.48
CA ASP A 428 10.16 -15.69 13.60
C ASP A 428 9.97 -16.32 14.98
N HIS A 429 9.51 -17.59 14.99
CA HIS A 429 9.38 -18.37 16.23
C HIS A 429 8.63 -17.62 17.35
N VAL A 430 7.66 -16.78 16.97
CA VAL A 430 6.99 -15.90 17.93
C VAL A 430 5.88 -16.63 18.64
N PHE A 431 5.94 -16.59 19.96
CA PHE A 431 4.81 -16.90 20.85
C PHE A 431 4.36 -15.60 21.50
N TYR A 432 3.06 -15.36 21.49
CA TYR A 432 2.50 -14.14 22.08
C TYR A 432 1.28 -14.43 22.91
N VAL A 433 1.08 -13.60 23.92
CA VAL A 433 -0.12 -13.54 24.74
C VAL A 433 -0.71 -12.14 24.57
N ASN A 434 -1.99 -12.07 24.25
CA ASN A 434 -2.73 -10.81 24.18
C ASN A 434 -3.87 -10.86 25.19
N VAL A 435 -3.95 -9.85 26.04
CA VAL A 435 -5.05 -9.67 26.98
C VAL A 435 -5.66 -8.31 26.74
N SER A 436 -6.94 -8.28 26.41
CA SER A 436 -7.66 -7.03 26.20
C SER A 436 -8.92 -6.96 27.03
N TYR A 437 -9.23 -5.77 27.52
CA TYR A 437 -10.44 -5.48 28.26
C TYR A 437 -11.23 -4.38 27.55
N ARG A 438 -12.54 -4.60 27.34
CA ARG A 438 -13.41 -3.62 26.71
C ARG A 438 -14.16 -2.81 27.78
N PHE A 439 -13.81 -1.54 27.88
CA PHE A 439 -14.58 -0.59 28.66
C PHE A 439 -15.78 -0.11 27.86
N ASN A 440 -16.99 -0.31 28.38
CA ASN A 440 -18.19 0.31 27.85
C ASN A 440 -18.62 1.40 28.81
N TRP A 441 -18.32 2.64 28.49
CA TRP A 441 -18.74 3.76 29.30
C TRP A 441 -19.60 4.70 28.45
N GLY A 442 -20.78 5.11 29.02
CA GLY A 442 -21.71 6.05 28.41
C GLY A 442 -23.03 5.41 27.93
N LYS A 443 -24.00 6.27 27.59
CA LYS A 443 -25.27 5.84 26.99
C LYS A 443 -25.01 5.25 25.59
N LYS A 444 -25.60 4.07 25.31
CA LYS A 444 -25.60 3.50 23.96
C LYS A 444 -26.32 4.46 23.00
N HIS A 445 -25.58 5.23 22.23
CA HIS A 445 -26.12 5.90 21.07
C HIS A 445 -26.01 4.94 19.88
N THR A 446 -27.16 4.51 19.37
CA THR A 446 -27.22 3.77 18.11
C THR A 446 -26.96 4.77 16.98
N PHE A 447 -25.72 4.82 16.50
CA PHE A 447 -25.39 5.51 15.25
C PHE A 447 -26.01 4.70 14.11
N LYS A 448 -26.97 5.25 13.39
CA LYS A 448 -27.27 4.77 12.06
C LYS A 448 -26.08 5.17 11.18
N GLN A 449 -25.16 4.24 10.97
CA GLN A 449 -24.20 4.37 9.88
C GLN A 449 -25.01 4.41 8.59
N ILE A 450 -24.99 5.54 7.92
CA ILE A 450 -25.44 5.62 6.52
C ILE A 450 -24.30 4.96 5.73
N GLU A 451 -24.43 3.66 5.50
CA GLU A 451 -23.55 2.93 4.59
C GLU A 451 -23.75 3.53 3.21
N ILE A 452 -22.72 4.16 2.72
CA ILE A 452 -22.60 4.57 1.32
C ILE A 452 -22.05 3.35 0.61
N GLU A 453 -22.93 2.45 0.18
CA GLU A 453 -22.61 1.40 -0.79
C GLU A 453 -22.31 2.00 -2.18
#